data_9014bb4a48958b457797707ed094f37e
#
_entry.id   9014bb4a48958b457797707ed094f37e
#
_cell.length_a   1.000
_cell.length_b   1.000
_cell.length_c   1.000
_cell.angle_alpha   90.00
_cell.angle_beta   90.00
_cell.angle_gamma   90.00
#
_symmetry.space_group_name_H-M   'P 1'
#
loop_
_entity.id
_entity.type
_entity.pdbx_description
1 polymer ?
#
loop_
_entity_poly.entity_id
_entity_poly.type
_entity_poly.pdbx_seq_one_letter_code
_entity_poly.pdbx_strand_id
1 'polypeptide(L)'
;LSDWWVTRKNFKFLRRLWTVWSPDWVFSVAEFEQLCDAFRKPGVVHAALSYYRAALGPGAAPITPARRAANRYSVAVPTLGLTGANEGCIDAEVFKSLMVSGDFPAGLDVKVIPGAGHFLHREQADEVNEIVLAWLHRHATAQPA
;
A
#
# COMPACT_ATOMS: atom_id res chain seq x y z
N LEU A 1 -14.61 11.37 -4.14
CA LEU A 1 -15.35 10.09 -4.06
C LEU A 1 -16.40 10.19 -2.97
N SER A 2 -17.66 9.86 -3.27
CA SER A 2 -18.73 9.78 -2.29
C SER A 2 -18.93 8.34 -1.80
N ASP A 3 -19.41 8.18 -0.57
CA ASP A 3 -19.71 6.88 0.02
C ASP A 3 -20.70 6.10 -0.86
N TRP A 4 -21.74 6.77 -1.36
CA TRP A 4 -22.71 6.20 -2.28
C TRP A 4 -22.07 5.63 -3.56
N TRP A 5 -21.09 6.33 -4.13
CA TRP A 5 -20.45 5.87 -5.36
C TRP A 5 -19.64 4.57 -5.16
N VAL A 6 -18.99 4.44 -3.99
CA VAL A 6 -18.23 3.24 -3.64
C VAL A 6 -19.14 2.04 -3.36
N THR A 7 -20.26 2.27 -2.65
CA THR A 7 -21.18 1.19 -2.22
C THR A 7 -22.13 0.72 -3.32
N ARG A 8 -22.35 1.56 -4.35
CA ARG A 8 -23.33 1.23 -5.42
C ARG A 8 -22.95 -0.05 -6.17
N LYS A 9 -23.98 -0.77 -6.69
CA LYS A 9 -23.83 -1.99 -7.47
C LYS A 9 -22.93 -3.03 -6.78
N ASN A 10 -23.21 -3.26 -5.50
CA ASN A 10 -22.48 -4.22 -4.66
C ASN A 10 -20.96 -4.04 -4.75
N PHE A 11 -20.49 -2.84 -4.46
CA PHE A 11 -19.05 -2.49 -4.46
C PHE A 11 -18.32 -2.76 -5.80
N LYS A 12 -19.03 -2.65 -6.94
CA LYS A 12 -18.41 -2.85 -8.26
C LYS A 12 -17.13 -2.02 -8.46
N PHE A 13 -17.07 -0.84 -7.84
CA PHE A 13 -15.87 0.00 -7.89
C PHE A 13 -14.68 -0.67 -7.21
N LEU A 14 -14.85 -1.23 -6.02
CA LEU A 14 -13.77 -1.93 -5.31
C LEU A 14 -13.29 -3.16 -6.08
N ARG A 15 -14.22 -3.93 -6.67
CA ARG A 15 -13.86 -5.06 -7.54
C ARG A 15 -12.98 -4.60 -8.72
N ARG A 16 -13.35 -3.48 -9.35
CA ARG A 16 -12.55 -2.91 -10.43
C ARG A 16 -11.15 -2.49 -9.95
N LEU A 17 -11.04 -1.87 -8.75
CA LEU A 17 -9.74 -1.52 -8.18
C LEU A 17 -8.86 -2.76 -8.00
N TRP A 18 -9.39 -3.84 -7.43
CA TRP A 18 -8.66 -5.08 -7.27
C TRP A 18 -8.13 -5.62 -8.59
N THR A 19 -9.00 -5.66 -9.62
CA THR A 19 -8.61 -6.13 -10.96
C THR A 19 -7.57 -5.23 -11.64
N VAL A 20 -7.66 -3.91 -11.45
CA VAL A 20 -6.72 -2.96 -12.11
C VAL A 20 -5.39 -2.91 -11.37
N TRP A 21 -5.41 -2.96 -10.03
CA TRP A 21 -4.21 -2.84 -9.21
C TRP A 21 -3.41 -4.14 -9.12
N SER A 22 -4.08 -5.28 -9.30
CA SER A 22 -3.47 -6.62 -9.35
C SER A 22 -4.03 -7.39 -10.53
N PRO A 23 -3.58 -7.11 -11.75
CA PRO A 23 -4.20 -7.63 -12.97
C PRO A 23 -4.11 -9.16 -13.10
N ASP A 24 -3.09 -9.76 -12.53
CA ASP A 24 -2.85 -11.21 -12.59
C ASP A 24 -3.44 -11.98 -11.40
N TRP A 25 -4.00 -11.25 -10.42
CA TRP A 25 -4.55 -11.88 -9.23
C TRP A 25 -5.94 -12.47 -9.48
N VAL A 26 -6.04 -13.78 -9.37
CA VAL A 26 -7.32 -14.51 -9.42
C VAL A 26 -7.86 -14.64 -8.00
N PHE A 27 -8.55 -13.61 -7.51
CA PHE A 27 -9.20 -13.66 -6.20
C PHE A 27 -10.56 -14.38 -6.26
N SER A 28 -10.91 -15.10 -5.21
CA SER A 28 -12.18 -15.81 -5.10
C SER A 28 -13.36 -14.85 -4.84
N VAL A 29 -14.57 -15.31 -5.17
CA VAL A 29 -15.80 -14.58 -4.82
C VAL A 29 -15.90 -14.41 -3.31
N ALA A 30 -15.53 -15.45 -2.53
CA ALA A 30 -15.60 -15.43 -1.08
C ALA A 30 -14.67 -14.36 -0.47
N GLU A 31 -13.44 -14.22 -0.97
CA GLU A 31 -12.51 -13.18 -0.53
C GLU A 31 -13.07 -11.77 -0.79
N PHE A 32 -13.65 -11.56 -1.97
CA PHE A 32 -14.24 -10.27 -2.28
C PHE A 32 -15.48 -9.97 -1.43
N GLU A 33 -16.32 -10.97 -1.13
CA GLU A 33 -17.48 -10.78 -0.25
C GLU A 33 -17.06 -10.47 1.20
N GLN A 34 -15.99 -11.07 1.72
CA GLN A 34 -15.44 -10.70 3.03
C GLN A 34 -15.04 -9.21 3.09
N LEU A 35 -14.43 -8.68 2.03
CA LEU A 35 -14.18 -7.24 1.92
C LEU A 35 -15.48 -6.44 1.93
N CYS A 36 -16.46 -6.85 1.11
CA CYS A 36 -17.76 -6.17 1.05
C CYS A 36 -18.46 -6.15 2.41
N ASP A 37 -18.40 -7.25 3.17
CA ASP A 37 -18.98 -7.32 4.52
C ASP A 37 -18.31 -6.35 5.49
N ALA A 38 -16.98 -6.21 5.41
CA ALA A 38 -16.27 -5.20 6.19
C ALA A 38 -16.72 -3.78 5.81
N PHE A 39 -16.86 -3.49 4.52
CA PHE A 39 -17.28 -2.18 4.02
C PHE A 39 -18.76 -1.87 4.22
N ARG A 40 -19.64 -2.87 4.45
CA ARG A 40 -21.04 -2.67 4.82
C ARG A 40 -21.21 -2.19 6.26
N LYS A 41 -20.20 -2.35 7.12
CA LYS A 41 -20.28 -1.88 8.51
C LYS A 41 -20.41 -0.36 8.56
N PRO A 42 -21.24 0.20 9.47
CA PRO A 42 -21.44 1.64 9.59
C PRO A 42 -20.12 2.40 9.74
N GLY A 43 -19.96 3.47 8.98
CA GLY A 43 -18.80 4.35 9.04
C GLY A 43 -17.53 3.87 8.32
N VAL A 44 -17.42 2.58 7.96
CA VAL A 44 -16.17 2.03 7.36
C VAL A 44 -15.86 2.68 6.02
N VAL A 45 -16.82 2.79 5.11
CA VAL A 45 -16.63 3.47 3.82
C VAL A 45 -16.21 4.93 4.02
N HIS A 46 -16.89 5.62 4.95
CA HIS A 46 -16.57 7.01 5.27
C HIS A 46 -15.13 7.15 5.77
N ALA A 47 -14.72 6.31 6.72
CA ALA A 47 -13.37 6.30 7.28
C ALA A 47 -12.32 6.00 6.21
N ALA A 48 -12.52 4.97 5.38
CA ALA A 48 -11.61 4.60 4.30
C ALA A 48 -11.43 5.74 3.28
N LEU A 49 -12.48 6.51 3.00
CA LEU A 49 -12.41 7.63 2.07
C LEU A 49 -11.88 8.92 2.71
N SER A 50 -11.81 9.01 4.04
CA SER A 50 -11.37 10.23 4.74
C SER A 50 -9.94 10.60 4.42
N TYR A 51 -9.05 9.62 4.26
CA TYR A 51 -7.67 9.85 3.81
C TYR A 51 -7.62 10.59 2.47
N TYR A 52 -8.37 10.10 1.49
CA TYR A 52 -8.42 10.73 0.16
C TYR A 52 -9.08 12.11 0.18
N ARG A 53 -10.08 12.31 1.03
CA ARG A 53 -10.70 13.63 1.21
C ARG A 53 -9.74 14.62 1.82
N ALA A 54 -8.96 14.20 2.82
CA ALA A 54 -7.94 15.05 3.43
C ALA A 54 -6.81 15.39 2.47
N ALA A 55 -6.37 14.42 1.65
CA ALA A 55 -5.26 14.60 0.73
C ALA A 55 -5.62 15.34 -0.56
N LEU A 56 -6.86 15.16 -1.08
CA LEU A 56 -7.26 15.60 -2.42
C LEU A 56 -8.54 16.47 -2.43
N GLY A 57 -9.17 16.68 -1.26
CA GLY A 57 -10.42 17.41 -1.14
C GLY A 57 -10.26 18.93 -1.22
N PRO A 58 -11.40 19.66 -1.26
CA PRO A 58 -11.40 21.11 -1.12
C PRO A 58 -10.73 21.51 0.21
N GLY A 59 -9.72 22.36 0.16
CA GLY A 59 -8.91 22.75 1.30
C GLY A 59 -7.66 21.90 1.53
N ALA A 60 -7.41 20.85 0.73
CA ALA A 60 -6.12 20.19 0.73
C ALA A 60 -5.03 21.21 0.38
N ALA A 61 -4.06 21.34 1.27
CA ALA A 61 -2.97 22.30 1.01
C ALA A 61 -2.11 21.83 -0.18
N PRO A 62 -1.75 22.72 -1.11
CA PRO A 62 -0.98 22.33 -2.29
C PRO A 62 0.34 21.66 -1.90
N ILE A 63 0.71 20.61 -2.63
CA ILE A 63 2.02 19.97 -2.47
C ILE A 63 3.05 20.86 -3.18
N THR A 64 3.57 21.85 -2.46
CA THR A 64 4.65 22.72 -2.96
C THR A 64 6.03 22.07 -2.74
N PRO A 65 7.08 22.45 -3.52
CA PRO A 65 8.44 22.00 -3.28
C PRO A 65 8.92 22.28 -1.85
N ALA A 66 8.57 23.44 -1.30
CA ALA A 66 8.90 23.81 0.08
C ALA A 66 8.21 22.88 1.10
N ARG A 67 6.93 22.52 0.86
CA ARG A 67 6.22 21.57 1.71
C ARG A 67 6.75 20.14 1.58
N ARG A 68 7.17 19.72 0.39
CA ARG A 68 7.89 18.44 0.22
C ARG A 68 9.19 18.43 1.02
N ALA A 69 9.96 19.51 0.96
CA ALA A 69 11.20 19.62 1.72
C ALA A 69 10.96 19.65 3.25
N ALA A 70 9.91 20.36 3.71
CA ALA A 70 9.53 20.41 5.12
C ALA A 70 8.93 19.08 5.63
N ASN A 71 8.31 18.28 4.76
CA ASN A 71 7.74 16.97 5.07
C ASN A 71 8.69 15.80 4.76
N ARG A 72 9.97 16.04 4.59
CA ARG A 72 10.97 14.97 4.54
C ARG A 72 11.02 14.30 5.90
N TYR A 73 10.39 13.16 5.99
CA TYR A 73 10.45 12.32 7.19
C TYR A 73 11.73 11.49 7.11
N SER A 74 12.60 11.68 8.10
CA SER A 74 13.69 10.74 8.32
C SER A 74 13.13 9.55 9.11
N VAL A 75 13.18 8.37 8.53
CA VAL A 75 12.75 7.12 9.18
C VAL A 75 13.96 6.51 9.86
N ALA A 76 14.11 6.76 11.16
CA ALA A 76 15.27 6.37 11.96
C ALA A 76 15.26 4.89 12.41
N VAL A 77 14.50 4.03 11.72
CA VAL A 77 14.50 2.58 11.95
C VAL A 77 14.81 1.85 10.65
N PRO A 78 15.43 0.67 10.70
CA PRO A 78 15.62 -0.16 9.50
C PRO A 78 14.28 -0.35 8.77
N THR A 79 14.28 -0.22 7.47
CA THR A 79 13.04 -0.23 6.67
C THR A 79 13.14 -1.22 5.53
N LEU A 80 12.07 -1.99 5.33
CA LEU A 80 11.86 -2.86 4.18
C LEU A 80 10.70 -2.33 3.34
N GLY A 81 10.97 -1.94 2.11
CA GLY A 81 9.98 -1.58 1.10
C GLY A 81 9.69 -2.75 0.17
N LEU A 82 8.43 -3.12 0.01
CA LEU A 82 8.00 -4.18 -0.91
C LEU A 82 7.01 -3.64 -1.93
N THR A 83 7.17 -4.05 -3.19
CA THR A 83 6.21 -3.75 -4.27
C THR A 83 6.10 -4.96 -5.21
N GLY A 84 4.98 -5.13 -5.87
CA GLY A 84 4.80 -6.14 -6.90
C GLY A 84 5.40 -5.69 -8.24
N ALA A 85 5.86 -6.65 -9.05
CA ALA A 85 6.36 -6.35 -10.40
C ALA A 85 5.25 -5.88 -11.34
N ASN A 86 4.00 -6.35 -11.12
CA ASN A 86 2.81 -6.03 -11.92
C ASN A 86 1.86 -5.09 -11.16
N GLU A 87 2.43 -4.18 -10.34
CA GLU A 87 1.71 -3.19 -9.54
C GLU A 87 0.96 -2.21 -10.45
N GLY A 88 -0.38 -2.23 -10.38
CA GLY A 88 -1.24 -1.42 -11.24
C GLY A 88 -1.69 -0.09 -10.64
N CYS A 89 -1.32 0.21 -9.39
CA CYS A 89 -1.62 1.48 -8.73
C CYS A 89 -0.43 2.44 -8.75
N ILE A 90 0.75 1.97 -8.37
CA ILE A 90 2.01 2.71 -8.39
C ILE A 90 3.06 1.81 -9.03
N ASP A 91 3.46 2.14 -10.25
CA ASP A 91 4.48 1.39 -10.98
C ASP A 91 5.72 1.10 -10.12
N ALA A 92 6.29 -0.12 -10.24
CA ALA A 92 7.40 -0.58 -9.42
C ALA A 92 8.67 0.31 -9.55
N GLU A 93 8.94 0.87 -10.72
CA GLU A 93 10.06 1.81 -10.91
C GLU A 93 9.78 3.17 -10.24
N VAL A 94 8.52 3.64 -10.31
CA VAL A 94 8.10 4.84 -9.57
C VAL A 94 8.24 4.59 -8.07
N PHE A 95 7.77 3.44 -7.55
CA PHE A 95 7.95 3.09 -6.14
C PHE A 95 9.42 3.14 -5.73
N LYS A 96 10.31 2.46 -6.48
CA LYS A 96 11.75 2.47 -6.20
C LYS A 96 12.35 3.88 -6.22
N SER A 97 11.91 4.72 -7.15
CA SER A 97 12.40 6.11 -7.25
C SER A 97 11.98 7.00 -6.08
N LEU A 98 10.87 6.66 -5.40
CA LEU A 98 10.38 7.35 -4.21
C LEU A 98 11.08 6.89 -2.93
N MET A 99 11.71 5.70 -2.94
CA MET A 99 12.43 5.13 -1.80
C MET A 99 13.88 5.67 -1.79
N VAL A 100 14.02 6.92 -1.35
CA VAL A 100 15.32 7.63 -1.34
C VAL A 100 16.10 7.26 -0.08
N SER A 101 17.26 6.62 -0.23
CA SER A 101 18.09 6.13 0.90
C SER A 101 18.41 7.20 1.95
N GLY A 102 18.55 8.47 1.54
CA GLY A 102 18.78 9.59 2.46
C GLY A 102 17.63 9.87 3.44
N ASP A 103 16.45 9.35 3.17
CA ASP A 103 15.30 9.47 4.08
C ASP A 103 15.24 8.31 5.11
N PHE A 104 16.14 7.30 4.99
CA PHE A 104 16.21 6.09 5.82
C PHE A 104 17.63 5.89 6.40
N PRO A 105 18.10 6.74 7.31
CA PRO A 105 19.48 6.69 7.83
C PRO A 105 19.83 5.39 8.57
N ALA A 106 18.83 4.64 9.06
CA ALA A 106 19.04 3.35 9.70
C ALA A 106 19.08 2.16 8.72
N GLY A 107 18.96 2.42 7.41
CA GLY A 107 19.01 1.42 6.35
C GLY A 107 17.67 1.21 5.65
N LEU A 108 17.75 0.97 4.35
CA LEU A 108 16.62 0.70 3.45
C LEU A 108 16.92 -0.50 2.56
N ASP A 109 16.10 -1.54 2.67
CA ASP A 109 16.02 -2.62 1.71
C ASP A 109 14.77 -2.43 0.84
N VAL A 110 14.90 -2.58 -0.49
CA VAL A 110 13.76 -2.55 -1.42
C VAL A 110 13.72 -3.83 -2.22
N LYS A 111 12.55 -4.48 -2.27
CA LYS A 111 12.32 -5.71 -3.03
C LYS A 111 11.11 -5.55 -3.94
N VAL A 112 11.26 -6.07 -5.16
CA VAL A 112 10.17 -6.22 -6.14
C VAL A 112 9.79 -7.70 -6.18
N ILE A 113 8.52 -8.02 -5.97
CA ILE A 113 8.01 -9.39 -5.93
C ILE A 113 7.52 -9.78 -7.33
N PRO A 114 8.16 -10.75 -8.00
CA PRO A 114 7.72 -11.24 -9.29
C PRO A 114 6.31 -11.82 -9.25
N GLY A 115 5.53 -11.64 -10.31
CA GLY A 115 4.20 -12.21 -10.42
C GLY A 115 3.17 -11.69 -9.41
N ALA A 116 3.46 -10.57 -8.76
CA ALA A 116 2.54 -9.91 -7.84
C ALA A 116 2.22 -8.49 -8.31
N GLY A 117 1.00 -8.04 -8.00
CA GLY A 117 0.53 -6.66 -8.15
C GLY A 117 0.49 -5.94 -6.80
N HIS A 118 -0.56 -5.14 -6.61
CA HIS A 118 -0.74 -4.29 -5.43
C HIS A 118 -0.93 -5.07 -4.11
N PHE A 119 -1.61 -6.20 -4.19
CA PHE A 119 -1.92 -7.04 -3.03
C PHE A 119 -0.90 -8.18 -2.87
N LEU A 120 0.38 -7.89 -3.07
CA LEU A 120 1.49 -8.85 -3.08
C LEU A 120 1.45 -9.83 -1.90
N HIS A 121 1.04 -9.39 -0.70
CA HIS A 121 0.89 -10.22 0.49
C HIS A 121 -0.26 -11.25 0.41
N ARG A 122 -1.13 -11.14 -0.59
CA ARG A 122 -2.19 -12.08 -0.90
C ARG A 122 -1.86 -12.92 -2.12
N GLU A 123 -1.17 -12.32 -3.09
CA GLU A 123 -0.84 -12.91 -4.38
C GLU A 123 0.36 -13.86 -4.28
N GLN A 124 1.36 -13.49 -3.48
CA GLN A 124 2.60 -14.24 -3.26
C GLN A 124 2.91 -14.32 -1.75
N ALA A 125 1.92 -14.83 -0.96
CA ALA A 125 1.95 -14.80 0.49
C ALA A 125 3.19 -15.49 1.08
N ASP A 126 3.57 -16.66 0.55
CA ASP A 126 4.70 -17.43 1.06
C ASP A 126 6.02 -16.69 0.82
N GLU A 127 6.26 -16.19 -0.40
CA GLU A 127 7.46 -15.42 -0.74
C GLU A 127 7.56 -14.14 0.08
N VAL A 128 6.46 -13.41 0.21
CA VAL A 128 6.43 -12.18 1.02
C VAL A 128 6.72 -12.47 2.49
N ASN A 129 6.13 -13.52 3.05
CA ASN A 129 6.37 -13.92 4.44
C ASN A 129 7.82 -14.34 4.67
N GLU A 130 8.41 -15.13 3.77
CA GLU A 130 9.82 -15.52 3.85
C GLU A 130 10.74 -14.30 3.85
N ILE A 131 10.52 -13.36 2.94
CA ILE A 131 11.31 -12.12 2.85
C ILE A 131 11.19 -11.30 4.13
N VAL A 132 9.95 -11.10 4.62
CA VAL A 132 9.70 -10.32 5.85
C VAL A 132 10.33 -10.98 7.06
N LEU A 133 10.16 -12.29 7.25
CA LEU A 133 10.75 -13.01 8.37
C LEU A 133 12.28 -13.01 8.33
N ALA A 134 12.87 -13.26 7.17
CA ALA A 134 14.32 -13.21 7.00
C ALA A 134 14.87 -11.80 7.29
N TRP A 135 14.15 -10.75 6.88
CA TRP A 135 14.52 -9.37 7.14
C TRP A 135 14.42 -9.05 8.64
N LEU A 136 13.31 -9.43 9.30
CA LEU A 136 13.13 -9.22 10.75
C LEU A 136 14.21 -9.93 11.56
N HIS A 137 14.54 -11.17 11.24
CA HIS A 137 15.61 -11.92 11.93
C HIS A 137 16.96 -11.20 11.84
N ARG A 138 17.34 -10.66 10.68
CA ARG A 138 18.59 -9.93 10.53
C ARG A 138 18.65 -8.67 11.40
N HIS A 139 17.52 -7.98 11.59
CA HIS A 139 17.48 -6.72 12.33
C HIS A 139 17.17 -6.88 13.82
N ALA A 140 16.47 -7.97 14.22
CA ALA A 140 16.24 -8.28 15.65
C ALA A 140 17.53 -8.63 16.40
N THR A 141 18.50 -9.27 15.73
CA THR A 141 19.80 -9.63 16.32
C THR A 141 20.80 -8.46 16.36
N ALA A 142 20.49 -7.34 15.71
CA ALA A 142 21.35 -6.18 15.64
C ALA A 142 21.10 -5.13 16.75
N GLN A 143 20.11 -5.35 17.64
CA GLN A 143 19.92 -4.47 18.79
C GLN A 143 20.92 -4.84 19.91
N PRO A 144 21.84 -3.94 20.29
CA PRO A 144 22.63 -4.13 21.51
C PRO A 144 21.70 -4.09 22.73
N ALA A 145 21.95 -5.01 23.64
CA ALA A 145 21.28 -5.07 24.94
C ALA A 145 21.53 -3.80 25.78
#